data_d38ae6f303499f3a8b25302390b3a566
#
_entry.id   d38ae6f303499f3a8b25302390b3a566
#
_cell.length_a   1.000
_cell.length_b   1.000
_cell.length_c   1.000
_cell.angle_alpha   90.00
_cell.angle_beta   90.00
_cell.angle_gamma   90.00
#
_symmetry.space_group_name_H-M   'P 1'
#
loop_
_entity.id
_entity.type
_entity.pdbx_description
1 polymer ?
#
loop_
_entity_poly.entity_id
_entity_poly.type
_entity_poly.pdbx_seq_one_letter_code
_entity_poly.pdbx_strand_id
1 'polypeptide(L)'
;EVATEYKTDHFIPLFGLSPRLGPIGEWGLEIEKNAIKVDTFDYQTNIKGIFAIGDINTYPGKLKLILCGFHEATLMCQSAYQIINPGKKHIFRYTTVSGVDGFDGSRKEAKKPVVQALNN
;
A
#
# COMPACT_ATOMS: atom_id res chain seq x y z
N GLU A 1 -11.12 -2.46 42.65
CA GLU A 1 -10.51 -1.41 41.78
C GLU A 1 -10.30 -0.16 42.64
N VAL A 2 -9.14 0.46 42.51
CA VAL A 2 -8.80 1.71 43.19
C VAL A 2 -8.95 2.83 42.17
N ALA A 3 -9.88 3.76 42.42
CA ALA A 3 -10.03 4.95 41.60
C ALA A 3 -9.02 6.01 42.05
N THR A 4 -8.31 6.59 41.10
CA THR A 4 -7.36 7.70 41.32
C THR A 4 -7.84 8.93 40.55
N GLU A 5 -7.94 10.04 41.24
CA GLU A 5 -8.35 11.32 40.65
C GLU A 5 -7.13 12.18 40.35
N TYR A 6 -7.06 12.71 39.10
CA TYR A 6 -6.02 13.65 38.64
C TYR A 6 -6.68 14.97 38.28
N LYS A 7 -6.20 16.06 38.85
CA LYS A 7 -6.57 17.42 38.40
C LYS A 7 -5.83 17.75 37.12
N THR A 8 -6.59 18.04 36.05
CA THR A 8 -6.03 18.35 34.72
C THR A 8 -6.95 19.32 33.98
N ASP A 9 -6.37 20.21 33.19
CA ASP A 9 -7.13 21.14 32.34
C ASP A 9 -7.58 20.48 31.04
N HIS A 10 -6.84 19.45 30.55
CA HIS A 10 -7.14 18.73 29.31
C HIS A 10 -6.85 17.25 29.47
N PHE A 11 -7.72 16.42 28.92
CA PHE A 11 -7.55 14.97 28.83
C PHE A 11 -7.61 14.54 27.35
N ILE A 12 -6.54 13.93 26.86
CA ILE A 12 -6.45 13.42 25.47
C ILE A 12 -6.34 11.91 25.50
N PRO A 13 -7.44 11.16 25.27
CA PRO A 13 -7.43 9.70 25.27
C PRO A 13 -6.85 9.16 23.95
N LEU A 14 -5.76 8.43 24.02
CA LEU A 14 -5.11 7.77 22.89
C LEU A 14 -5.10 6.25 23.09
N PHE A 15 -6.28 5.64 23.09
CA PHE A 15 -6.46 4.21 23.40
C PHE A 15 -6.15 3.26 22.24
N GLY A 16 -5.72 3.79 21.10
CA GLY A 16 -5.45 3.02 19.89
C GLY A 16 -6.72 2.77 19.07
N LEU A 17 -6.56 1.96 18.02
CA LEU A 17 -7.59 1.65 17.04
C LEU A 17 -7.94 0.17 17.07
N SER A 18 -9.23 -0.13 16.98
CA SER A 18 -9.74 -1.48 16.76
C SER A 18 -10.42 -1.53 15.38
N PRO A 19 -9.91 -2.35 14.43
CA PRO A 19 -10.49 -2.41 13.10
C PRO A 19 -11.91 -2.99 13.15
N ARG A 20 -12.82 -2.36 12.39
CA ARG A 20 -14.17 -2.86 12.13
C ARG A 20 -14.36 -2.95 10.62
N LEU A 21 -14.52 -4.16 10.13
CA LEU A 21 -14.61 -4.41 8.67
C LEU A 21 -15.94 -3.94 8.07
N GLY A 22 -17.01 -3.84 8.89
CA GLY A 22 -18.33 -3.49 8.39
C GLY A 22 -18.75 -4.40 7.22
N PRO A 23 -19.37 -3.84 6.16
CA PRO A 23 -19.81 -4.62 4.99
C PRO A 23 -18.71 -5.42 4.30
N ILE A 24 -17.43 -4.99 4.40
CA ILE A 24 -16.30 -5.71 3.80
C ILE A 24 -16.18 -7.13 4.35
N GLY A 25 -16.58 -7.35 5.61
CA GLY A 25 -16.61 -8.67 6.22
C GLY A 25 -17.53 -9.68 5.53
N GLU A 26 -18.49 -9.20 4.72
CA GLU A 26 -19.49 -10.01 4.01
C GLU A 26 -19.12 -10.26 2.54
N TRP A 27 -17.99 -9.75 2.07
CA TRP A 27 -17.57 -9.87 0.66
C TRP A 27 -16.96 -11.24 0.31
N GLY A 28 -16.90 -12.18 1.27
CA GLY A 28 -16.30 -13.50 1.05
C GLY A 28 -14.77 -13.49 1.06
N LEU A 29 -14.16 -12.44 1.60
CA LEU A 29 -12.72 -12.36 1.80
C LEU A 29 -12.27 -13.26 2.95
N GLU A 30 -11.07 -13.84 2.84
CA GLU A 30 -10.45 -14.51 3.96
C GLU A 30 -10.03 -13.51 5.03
N ILE A 31 -10.60 -13.65 6.23
CA ILE A 31 -10.38 -12.73 7.34
C ILE A 31 -9.73 -13.49 8.50
N GLU A 32 -8.68 -12.91 9.05
CA GLU A 32 -8.00 -13.39 10.25
C GLU A 32 -7.84 -12.23 11.24
N LYS A 33 -8.37 -12.39 12.47
CA LYS A 33 -8.28 -11.39 13.55
C LYS A 33 -8.68 -9.96 13.11
N ASN A 34 -9.81 -9.86 12.44
CA ASN A 34 -10.32 -8.60 11.86
C ASN A 34 -9.40 -7.94 10.83
N ALA A 35 -8.55 -8.71 10.15
CA ALA A 35 -7.72 -8.25 9.07
C ALA A 35 -7.88 -9.16 7.84
N ILE A 36 -7.70 -8.61 6.65
CA ILE A 36 -7.89 -9.30 5.38
C ILE A 36 -6.59 -10.04 5.04
N LYS A 37 -6.66 -11.38 4.85
CA LYS A 37 -5.52 -12.17 4.40
C LYS A 37 -5.17 -11.84 2.96
N VAL A 38 -3.88 -11.72 2.68
CA VAL A 38 -3.35 -11.44 1.35
C VAL A 38 -2.13 -12.30 1.04
N ASP A 39 -1.88 -12.51 -0.25
CA ASP A 39 -0.61 -13.03 -0.72
C ASP A 39 0.46 -11.93 -0.65
N THR A 40 1.63 -12.24 -0.11
CA THR A 40 2.73 -11.26 0.03
C THR A 40 3.43 -10.94 -1.28
N PHE A 41 3.17 -11.70 -2.34
CA PHE A 41 3.74 -11.45 -3.66
C PHE A 41 3.17 -10.18 -4.29
N ASP A 42 1.86 -9.95 -4.17
CA ASP A 42 1.17 -8.86 -4.84
C ASP A 42 0.07 -8.19 -4.00
N TYR A 43 -0.12 -8.66 -2.77
CA TYR A 43 -1.16 -8.20 -1.83
C TYR A 43 -2.59 -8.40 -2.32
N GLN A 44 -2.80 -9.38 -3.20
CA GLN A 44 -4.12 -9.82 -3.63
C GLN A 44 -4.77 -10.69 -2.55
N THR A 45 -6.09 -10.56 -2.43
CA THR A 45 -6.91 -11.40 -1.54
C THR A 45 -7.22 -12.74 -2.21
N ASN A 46 -7.98 -13.60 -1.53
CA ASN A 46 -8.53 -14.83 -2.14
C ASN A 46 -9.44 -14.55 -3.35
N ILE A 47 -9.93 -13.32 -3.51
CA ILE A 47 -10.78 -12.94 -4.65
C ILE A 47 -9.92 -12.15 -5.65
N LYS A 48 -9.78 -12.69 -6.85
CA LYS A 48 -9.00 -12.08 -7.93
C LYS A 48 -9.46 -10.66 -8.24
N GLY A 49 -8.49 -9.73 -8.28
CA GLY A 49 -8.73 -8.30 -8.57
C GLY A 49 -9.08 -7.48 -7.34
N ILE A 50 -9.19 -8.10 -6.16
CA ILE A 50 -9.33 -7.39 -4.89
C ILE A 50 -8.01 -7.47 -4.13
N PHE A 51 -7.50 -6.32 -3.75
CA PHE A 51 -6.24 -6.14 -3.02
C PHE A 51 -6.51 -5.50 -1.67
N ALA A 52 -5.68 -5.82 -0.68
CA ALA A 52 -5.73 -5.15 0.61
C ALA A 52 -4.31 -4.77 1.05
N ILE A 53 -4.11 -3.50 1.40
CA ILE A 53 -2.81 -2.94 1.79
C ILE A 53 -2.94 -2.13 3.09
N GLY A 54 -1.81 -1.89 3.77
CA GLY A 54 -1.77 -1.13 5.01
C GLY A 54 -2.28 -1.91 6.22
N ASP A 55 -2.82 -1.23 7.19
CA ASP A 55 -3.18 -1.81 8.49
C ASP A 55 -4.34 -2.80 8.45
N ILE A 56 -5.13 -2.79 7.36
CA ILE A 56 -6.28 -3.67 7.19
C ILE A 56 -5.91 -5.08 6.78
N ASN A 57 -4.74 -5.28 6.17
CA ASN A 57 -4.32 -6.61 5.72
C ASN A 57 -3.55 -7.39 6.79
N THR A 58 -3.43 -8.69 6.58
CA THR A 58 -2.60 -9.59 7.40
C THR A 58 -1.90 -10.64 6.56
N TYR A 59 -0.67 -10.97 6.97
CA TYR A 59 0.18 -12.03 6.44
C TYR A 59 1.27 -12.37 7.47
N PRO A 60 1.96 -13.51 7.37
CA PRO A 60 3.05 -13.85 8.29
C PRO A 60 4.13 -12.77 8.35
N GLY A 61 4.43 -12.28 9.54
CA GLY A 61 5.42 -11.20 9.75
C GLY A 61 4.92 -9.78 9.50
N LYS A 62 3.62 -9.57 9.34
CA LYS A 62 3.02 -8.24 9.15
C LYS A 62 3.41 -7.27 10.24
N LEU A 63 3.94 -6.10 9.84
CA LEU A 63 4.14 -4.93 10.68
C LEU A 63 3.18 -3.81 10.26
N LYS A 64 2.45 -3.26 11.24
CA LYS A 64 1.53 -2.13 11.01
C LYS A 64 2.30 -0.81 11.05
N LEU A 65 3.08 -0.55 10.01
CA LEU A 65 3.88 0.65 9.82
C LEU A 65 3.49 1.33 8.50
N ILE A 66 3.49 2.65 8.49
CA ILE A 66 3.24 3.46 7.28
C ILE A 66 4.20 3.06 6.15
N LEU A 67 5.48 2.83 6.47
CA LEU A 67 6.49 2.38 5.52
C LEU A 67 6.12 1.06 4.85
N CYS A 68 5.62 0.09 5.62
CA CYS A 68 5.18 -1.20 5.09
C CYS A 68 3.98 -1.01 4.15
N GLY A 69 3.02 -0.17 4.51
CA GLY A 69 1.87 0.15 3.67
C GLY A 69 2.26 0.76 2.32
N PHE A 70 3.24 1.64 2.27
CA PHE A 70 3.76 2.18 1.00
C PHE A 70 4.47 1.13 0.15
N HIS A 71 5.24 0.24 0.76
CA HIS A 71 5.86 -0.89 0.07
C HIS A 71 4.79 -1.82 -0.54
N GLU A 72 3.79 -2.19 0.24
CA GLU A 72 2.65 -3.00 -0.18
C GLU A 72 1.91 -2.35 -1.35
N ALA A 73 1.64 -1.03 -1.28
CA ALA A 73 1.02 -0.27 -2.35
C ALA A 73 1.83 -0.35 -3.66
N THR A 74 3.15 -0.29 -3.57
CA THR A 74 4.03 -0.37 -4.73
C THR A 74 3.89 -1.70 -5.45
N LEU A 75 3.93 -2.82 -4.72
CA LEU A 75 3.81 -4.17 -5.31
C LEU A 75 2.38 -4.41 -5.83
N MET A 76 1.36 -4.00 -5.08
CA MET A 76 -0.03 -4.08 -5.51
C MET A 76 -0.28 -3.33 -6.83
N CYS A 77 0.23 -2.09 -6.96
CA CYS A 77 0.06 -1.31 -8.18
C CYS A 77 0.68 -1.97 -9.42
N GLN A 78 1.83 -2.65 -9.25
CA GLN A 78 2.44 -3.39 -10.35
C GLN A 78 1.56 -4.56 -10.81
N SER A 79 1.03 -5.33 -9.87
CA SER A 79 0.15 -6.44 -10.18
C SER A 79 -1.16 -5.96 -10.80
N ALA A 80 -1.78 -4.93 -10.23
CA ALA A 80 -2.99 -4.33 -10.79
C ALA A 80 -2.78 -3.82 -12.21
N TYR A 81 -1.61 -3.17 -12.50
CA TYR A 81 -1.27 -2.72 -13.84
C TYR A 81 -1.23 -3.88 -14.86
N GLN A 82 -0.62 -5.02 -14.48
CA GLN A 82 -0.55 -6.19 -15.36
C GLN A 82 -1.93 -6.79 -15.64
N ILE A 83 -2.81 -6.78 -14.65
CA ILE A 83 -4.20 -7.26 -14.80
C ILE A 83 -4.99 -6.36 -15.76
N ILE A 84 -4.85 -5.04 -15.62
CA ILE A 84 -5.57 -4.05 -16.44
C ILE A 84 -4.99 -3.95 -17.85
N ASN A 85 -3.69 -4.22 -18.01
CA ASN A 85 -2.98 -4.11 -19.29
C ASN A 85 -2.32 -5.44 -19.69
N PRO A 86 -3.08 -6.49 -19.99
CA PRO A 86 -2.52 -7.79 -20.33
C PRO A 86 -1.62 -7.68 -21.57
N GLY A 87 -0.44 -8.28 -21.48
CA GLY A 87 0.53 -8.29 -22.56
C GLY A 87 1.38 -7.01 -22.72
N LYS A 88 1.12 -5.95 -21.96
CA LYS A 88 1.98 -4.77 -21.95
C LYS A 88 3.08 -4.92 -20.91
N LYS A 89 4.34 -4.77 -21.35
CA LYS A 89 5.48 -4.75 -20.44
C LYS A 89 5.44 -3.47 -19.58
N HIS A 90 5.42 -3.61 -18.27
CA HIS A 90 5.58 -2.48 -17.35
C HIS A 90 7.06 -2.09 -17.33
N ILE A 91 7.36 -0.85 -17.73
CA ILE A 91 8.72 -0.31 -17.67
C ILE A 91 8.83 0.53 -16.39
N PHE A 92 9.61 0.05 -15.44
CA PHE A 92 9.90 0.79 -14.23
C PHE A 92 10.74 2.03 -14.56
N ARG A 93 10.26 3.20 -14.18
CA ARG A 93 11.00 4.46 -14.27
C ARG A 93 11.25 4.99 -12.87
N TYR A 94 12.51 5.10 -12.53
CA TYR A 94 12.89 5.72 -11.27
C TYR A 94 12.86 7.24 -11.40
N THR A 95 12.37 7.93 -10.39
CA THR A 95 12.32 9.41 -10.35
C THR A 95 13.70 10.05 -10.44
N THR A 96 14.77 9.33 -10.03
CA THR A 96 16.16 9.74 -10.20
C THR A 96 16.58 9.87 -11.67
N VAL A 97 15.88 9.19 -12.57
CA VAL A 97 16.17 9.22 -14.03
C VAL A 97 15.24 10.17 -14.77
N SER A 98 13.96 10.18 -14.42
CA SER A 98 12.92 10.96 -15.14
C SER A 98 12.45 12.22 -14.40
N GLY A 99 12.86 12.43 -13.13
CA GLY A 99 12.36 13.49 -12.28
C GLY A 99 10.90 13.24 -11.85
N VAL A 100 10.34 14.19 -11.10
CA VAL A 100 8.93 14.20 -10.71
C VAL A 100 8.29 15.41 -11.37
N ASP A 101 7.32 15.18 -12.25
CA ASP A 101 6.58 16.26 -12.90
C ASP A 101 5.90 17.15 -11.85
N GLY A 102 6.15 18.46 -11.96
CA GLY A 102 5.51 19.45 -11.10
C GLY A 102 6.12 19.60 -9.69
N PHE A 103 7.20 18.88 -9.36
CA PHE A 103 7.83 19.00 -8.05
C PHE A 103 8.53 20.36 -7.84
N ASP A 104 9.06 20.94 -8.91
CA ASP A 104 9.71 22.26 -8.95
C ASP A 104 8.89 23.32 -9.75
N GLY A 105 7.66 23.00 -10.11
CA GLY A 105 6.81 23.84 -10.94
C GLY A 105 7.20 23.86 -12.42
N SER A 106 8.20 23.11 -12.85
CA SER A 106 8.63 22.98 -14.25
C SER A 106 8.35 21.57 -14.76
N ARG A 107 7.78 21.48 -15.97
CA ARG A 107 7.67 20.22 -16.72
C ARG A 107 9.02 19.90 -17.28
N LYS A 108 9.76 18.95 -16.70
CA LYS A 108 11.00 18.44 -17.32
C LYS A 108 10.61 17.58 -18.53
N GLU A 109 11.09 17.93 -19.71
CA GLU A 109 10.96 17.07 -20.88
C GLU A 109 11.54 15.68 -20.56
N ALA A 110 10.76 14.63 -20.88
CA ALA A 110 11.16 13.26 -20.64
C ALA A 110 12.48 12.99 -21.43
N LYS A 111 13.58 12.79 -20.71
CA LYS A 111 14.84 12.37 -21.36
C LYS A 111 14.57 11.07 -22.10
N LYS A 112 14.88 11.05 -23.42
CA LYS A 112 14.78 9.84 -24.23
C LYS A 112 15.54 8.70 -23.55
N PRO A 113 15.01 7.48 -23.50
CA PRO A 113 15.69 6.37 -22.84
C PRO A 113 17.05 6.10 -23.47
N VAL A 114 18.08 5.98 -22.64
CA VAL A 114 19.47 5.65 -23.02
C VAL A 114 19.61 4.16 -23.43
N VAL A 115 18.63 3.59 -24.10
CA VAL A 115 18.62 2.16 -24.46
C VAL A 115 19.26 1.90 -25.85
N GLN A 116 19.83 2.91 -26.51
CA GLN A 116 20.43 2.72 -27.87
C GLN A 116 21.95 2.57 -27.89
N ALA A 117 22.64 2.41 -26.77
CA ALA A 117 24.12 2.35 -26.75
C ALA A 117 24.72 0.95 -26.48
N LEU A 118 23.93 -0.13 -26.53
CA LEU A 118 24.46 -1.49 -26.28
C LEU A 118 24.26 -2.47 -27.44
N ASN A 119 24.07 -1.99 -28.65
CA ASN A 119 24.15 -2.83 -29.88
C ASN A 119 25.14 -2.23 -30.84
N ASN A 120 26.42 -2.52 -30.61
CA ASN A 120 27.45 -2.67 -31.60
C ASN A 120 28.48 -3.67 -31.08
#